data_2e09ab5f9543fa8668c2013568a609c4
#
_entry.id   2e09ab5f9543fa8668c2013568a609c4
#
_cell.length_a   1.000
_cell.length_b   1.000
_cell.length_c   1.000
_cell.angle_alpha   90.00
_cell.angle_beta   90.00
_cell.angle_gamma   90.00
#
_symmetry.space_group_name_H-M   'P 1'
#
loop_
_entity.id
_entity.type
_entity.pdbx_description
1 polymer ?
#
loop_
_entity_poly.entity_id
_entity_poly.type
_entity_poly.pdbx_seq_one_letter_code
_entity_poly.pdbx_strand_id
1 'polypeptide(L)' 'MTTHFITAEIDLNQNQENLVEAIVTELSTEGEPLRWAMTEVNAKNQTAKVEAVVTKL' A
#
# COMPACT_ATOMS: atom_id res chain seq x y z
N MET A 1 -14.73 13.42 -8.30
CA MET A 1 -13.44 12.85 -7.90
C MET A 1 -13.08 13.34 -6.51
N THR A 2 -12.79 12.43 -5.63
CA THR A 2 -12.40 12.76 -4.26
C THR A 2 -11.06 12.12 -3.92
N THR A 3 -10.30 12.79 -3.06
CA THR A 3 -9.00 12.31 -2.62
C THR A 3 -9.14 11.79 -1.19
N HIS A 4 -8.56 10.64 -0.94
CA HIS A 4 -8.61 10.01 0.38
C HIS A 4 -7.21 9.62 0.82
N PHE A 5 -6.93 9.83 2.10
CA PHE A 5 -5.72 9.35 2.71
C PHE A 5 -6.02 8.01 3.36
N ILE A 6 -5.28 6.99 2.99
CA ILE A 6 -5.49 5.65 3.53
C ILE A 6 -4.21 5.06 4.06
N THR A 7 -4.35 4.08 4.94
CA THR A 7 -3.25 3.30 5.46
C THR A 7 -3.52 1.83 5.16
N ALA A 8 -2.54 1.14 4.65
CA ALA A 8 -2.65 -0.29 4.34
C ALA A 8 -1.49 -1.04 4.94
N GLU A 9 -1.71 -2.30 5.30
CA GLU A 9 -0.67 -3.18 5.77
C GLU A 9 -0.43 -4.25 4.72
N ILE A 10 0.82 -4.39 4.30
CA ILE A 10 1.21 -5.30 3.25
C ILE A 10 2.01 -6.45 3.83
N ASP A 11 1.65 -7.66 3.47
CA ASP A 11 2.37 -8.86 3.90
C ASP A 11 3.60 -9.05 3.02
N LEU A 12 4.77 -8.97 3.63
CA LEU A 12 6.04 -9.09 2.92
C LEU A 12 6.35 -10.53 2.53
N ASN A 13 5.64 -11.49 3.09
CA ASN A 13 5.86 -12.91 2.79
C ASN A 13 5.20 -13.38 1.52
N GLN A 14 4.18 -12.68 1.04
CA GLN A 14 3.34 -13.22 -0.01
C GLN A 14 3.97 -13.19 -1.39
N ASN A 15 4.56 -12.10 -1.76
CA ASN A 15 5.13 -12.00 -3.10
C ASN A 15 6.41 -11.19 -3.02
N GLN A 16 7.50 -11.90 -2.87
CA GLN A 16 8.78 -11.27 -2.61
C GLN A 16 9.40 -10.64 -3.84
N GLU A 17 8.94 -11.03 -5.02
CA GLU A 17 9.62 -10.62 -6.24
C GLU A 17 9.33 -9.18 -6.64
N ASN A 18 8.14 -8.70 -6.31
CA ASN A 18 7.78 -7.34 -6.72
C ASN A 18 6.93 -6.67 -5.66
N LEU A 19 7.59 -6.12 -4.65
CA LEU A 19 6.93 -5.45 -3.55
C LEU A 19 6.15 -4.24 -4.01
N VAL A 20 6.70 -3.46 -4.93
CA VAL A 20 6.03 -2.27 -5.45
C VAL A 20 4.72 -2.65 -6.12
N GLU A 21 4.73 -3.69 -6.93
CA GLU A 21 3.53 -4.15 -7.60
C GLU A 21 2.48 -4.63 -6.59
N ALA A 22 2.91 -5.34 -5.55
CA ALA A 22 2.00 -5.79 -4.51
C ALA A 22 1.33 -4.61 -3.80
N ILE A 23 2.10 -3.57 -3.50
CA ILE A 23 1.58 -2.37 -2.86
C ILE A 23 0.57 -1.68 -3.76
N VAL A 24 0.91 -1.48 -5.02
CA VAL A 24 0.03 -0.80 -5.96
C VAL A 24 -1.26 -1.58 -6.16
N THR A 25 -1.17 -2.91 -6.26
CA THR A 25 -2.34 -3.76 -6.40
C THR A 25 -3.27 -3.61 -5.19
N GLU A 26 -2.71 -3.63 -3.99
CA GLU A 26 -3.50 -3.47 -2.77
C GLU A 26 -4.16 -2.11 -2.71
N LEU A 27 -3.43 -1.05 -3.03
CA LEU A 27 -3.97 0.30 -3.01
C LEU A 27 -5.03 0.50 -4.08
N SER A 28 -4.93 -0.20 -5.20
CA SER A 28 -5.89 -0.08 -6.28
C SER A 28 -7.29 -0.55 -5.90
N THR A 29 -7.40 -1.39 -4.88
CA THR A 29 -8.71 -1.80 -4.37
C THR A 29 -9.43 -0.65 -3.69
N GLU A 30 -8.71 0.35 -3.21
CA GLU A 30 -9.28 1.51 -2.52
C GLU A 30 -9.54 2.69 -3.45
N GLY A 31 -8.86 2.74 -4.58
CA GLY A 31 -8.97 3.81 -5.53
C GLY A 31 -7.72 3.89 -6.38
N GLU A 32 -7.60 4.93 -7.17
CA GLU A 32 -6.40 5.12 -7.98
C GLU A 32 -5.30 5.74 -7.12
N PRO A 33 -4.17 5.04 -6.91
CA PRO A 33 -3.11 5.59 -6.07
C PRO A 33 -2.39 6.72 -6.79
N LEU A 34 -2.32 7.88 -6.13
CA LEU A 34 -1.60 9.05 -6.63
C LEU A 34 -0.18 9.10 -6.11
N ARG A 35 -0.01 8.82 -4.83
CA ARG A 35 1.31 8.71 -4.24
C ARG A 35 1.20 7.87 -2.97
N TRP A 36 2.28 7.22 -2.64
CA TRP A 36 2.34 6.37 -1.46
C TRP A 36 3.76 6.31 -0.93
N ALA A 37 3.86 5.93 0.33
CA ALA A 37 5.15 5.75 0.97
C ALA A 37 5.05 4.65 2.02
N MET A 38 6.11 3.88 2.15
CA MET A 38 6.22 2.88 3.19
C MET A 38 6.73 3.59 4.45
N THR A 39 5.93 3.59 5.51
CA THR A 39 6.24 4.36 6.70
C THR A 39 6.81 3.52 7.82
N GLU A 40 6.54 2.22 7.84
CA GLU A 40 7.01 1.35 8.89
C GLU A 40 7.13 -0.07 8.38
N VAL A 41 8.20 -0.74 8.80
CA VAL A 41 8.38 -2.15 8.48
C VAL A 41 8.46 -2.92 9.78
N ASN A 42 7.64 -3.96 9.93
CA ASN A 42 7.66 -4.82 11.08
C ASN A 42 8.33 -6.14 10.69
N ALA A 43 9.60 -6.27 11.05
CA ALA A 43 10.38 -7.45 10.67
C ALA A 43 9.88 -8.71 11.38
N LYS A 44 9.34 -8.56 12.57
CA LYS A 44 8.85 -9.69 13.34
C LYS A 44 7.62 -10.33 12.70
N ASN A 45 6.69 -9.50 12.25
CA ASN A 45 5.48 -9.97 11.59
C ASN A 45 5.63 -10.05 10.08
N GLN A 46 6.73 -9.54 9.55
CA GLN A 46 7.01 -9.46 8.13
C GLN A 46 5.90 -8.73 7.37
N THR A 47 5.56 -7.57 7.89
CA THR A 47 4.57 -6.69 7.29
C THR A 47 5.13 -5.30 7.13
N ALA A 48 4.54 -4.52 6.25
CA ALA A 48 4.91 -3.12 6.05
C ALA A 48 3.66 -2.26 6.06
N LYS A 49 3.75 -1.11 6.72
CA LYS A 49 2.68 -0.14 6.72
C LYS A 49 2.93 0.86 5.61
N VAL A 50 1.93 1.06 4.78
CA VAL A 50 1.99 1.98 3.65
C VAL A 50 0.93 3.04 3.85
N GLU A 51 1.33 4.30 3.71
CA GLU A 51 0.41 5.43 3.71
C GLU A 51 0.29 5.94 2.28
N ALA A 52 -0.92 6.18 1.85
CA ALA A 52 -1.15 6.53 0.46
C ALA A 52 -2.28 7.55 0.31
N VAL A 53 -2.20 8.29 -0.78
CA VAL A 53 -3.28 9.15 -1.22
C VAL A 53 -3.87 8.54 -2.47
N VAL A 54 -5.16 8.27 -2.44
CA VAL A 54 -5.87 7.67 -3.57
C VAL A 54 -7.03 8.57 -3.98
N THR A 55 -7.46 8.45 -5.23
CA THR A 55 -8.64 9.15 -5.71
C THR A 55 -9.74 8.16 -6.03
N LYS A 56 -10.97 8.57 -5.76
CA LYS A 56 -12.15 7.81 -6.12
C LYS A 56 -13.08 8.69 -6.96
N LEU A 57 -13.71 8.07 -7.92
CA LEU A 57 -14.72 8.75 -8.74
C LEU A 57 -16.04 8.93 -7.99
#